data_ad85d603cc8d5b3c0a7cc2cbd7f01dd6
#
_entry.id   ad85d603cc8d5b3c0a7cc2cbd7f01dd6
#
_cell.length_a   1.000
_cell.length_b   1.000
_cell.length_c   1.000
_cell.angle_alpha   90.00
_cell.angle_beta   90.00
_cell.angle_gamma   90.00
#
_symmetry.space_group_name_H-M   'P 1'
#
loop_
_entity.id
_entity.type
_entity.pdbx_description
1 polymer ?
#
loop_
_entity_poly.entity_id
_entity_poly.type
_entity_poly.pdbx_seq_one_letter_code
_entity_poly.pdbx_strand_id
1 'polypeptide(L)'
;PGVLTHPLRGDEPDIASLAIPQVGRGNRLEVIAKAVEQVVNRIGDQVWVYACMGGPWSQAVELRGFEDLIADLYVDKSRVHALMDKTAELAVQHADRLCRLGAGVYLYESWATMPLIDPKIFEEFVVPYNRRVTQHVRAKYDVPPPAIIMGGNITLLMDYFVQAGTGLIACDYNADFDFVRSRTAGRSIVVRGCVDPKAIERGAWESLESAIGKLAAKSKGM
;
A
#
# COMPACT_ATOMS: atom_id res chain seq x y z
N PRO A 1 12.72 8.70 14.01
CA PRO A 1 11.83 9.55 14.77
C PRO A 1 10.43 9.39 14.17
N GLY A 2 9.46 8.99 15.01
CA GLY A 2 8.07 8.90 14.60
C GLY A 2 7.48 10.29 14.30
N VAL A 3 6.32 10.32 13.67
CA VAL A 3 5.54 11.55 13.57
C VAL A 3 5.13 11.95 14.98
N LEU A 4 5.61 13.09 15.44
CA LEU A 4 5.32 13.60 16.78
C LEU A 4 4.05 14.45 16.80
N THR A 5 3.64 14.96 15.63
CA THR A 5 2.45 15.79 15.47
C THR A 5 1.84 15.60 14.08
N HIS A 6 0.51 15.71 13.99
CA HIS A 6 -0.20 15.73 12.72
C HIS A 6 -0.33 17.19 12.26
N PRO A 7 0.25 17.58 11.12
CA PRO A 7 0.29 19.00 10.71
C PRO A 7 -1.08 19.64 10.49
N LEU A 8 -2.10 18.83 10.18
CA LEU A 8 -3.47 19.28 9.94
C LEU A 8 -4.43 18.94 11.09
N ARG A 9 -3.92 18.70 12.30
CA ARG A 9 -4.76 18.46 13.48
C ARG A 9 -5.50 19.72 13.90
N GLY A 10 -6.75 19.56 14.35
CA GLY A 10 -7.59 20.64 14.85
C GLY A 10 -8.89 20.81 14.05
N ASP A 11 -9.74 21.76 14.44
CA ASP A 11 -11.12 21.86 13.96
C ASP A 11 -11.24 22.35 12.51
N GLU A 12 -10.34 23.22 12.07
CA GLU A 12 -10.38 23.83 10.74
C GLU A 12 -9.02 23.69 10.02
N PRO A 13 -8.68 22.48 9.52
CA PRO A 13 -7.42 22.29 8.78
C PRO A 13 -7.47 23.01 7.43
N ASP A 14 -6.48 23.82 7.14
CA ASP A 14 -6.34 24.48 5.83
C ASP A 14 -5.69 23.51 4.81
N ILE A 15 -6.52 22.62 4.26
CA ILE A 15 -6.09 21.67 3.23
C ILE A 15 -5.76 22.39 1.91
N ALA A 16 -6.42 23.50 1.62
CA ALA A 16 -6.23 24.23 0.36
C ALA A 16 -4.80 24.80 0.26
N SER A 17 -4.26 25.30 1.37
CA SER A 17 -2.89 25.82 1.43
C SER A 17 -1.80 24.73 1.51
N LEU A 18 -2.18 23.48 1.71
CA LEU A 18 -1.21 22.37 1.79
C LEU A 18 -0.43 22.26 0.48
N ALA A 19 0.83 22.67 0.51
CA ALA A 19 1.71 22.52 -0.63
C ALA A 19 2.14 21.05 -0.77
N ILE A 20 2.03 20.53 -2.00
CA ILE A 20 2.59 19.22 -2.31
C ILE A 20 4.09 19.41 -2.53
N PRO A 21 4.95 18.79 -1.68
CA PRO A 21 6.38 18.93 -1.84
C PRO A 21 6.83 18.30 -3.16
N GLN A 22 7.70 18.98 -3.88
CA GLN A 22 8.34 18.38 -5.04
C GLN A 22 9.25 17.23 -4.61
N VAL A 23 9.02 16.05 -5.18
CA VAL A 23 9.87 14.88 -4.96
C VAL A 23 11.18 15.08 -5.72
N GLY A 24 12.25 15.47 -5.02
CA GLY A 24 13.53 15.81 -5.65
C GLY A 24 14.65 16.06 -4.65
N ARG A 25 15.72 16.71 -5.14
CA ARG A 25 16.95 16.93 -4.36
C ARG A 25 16.69 17.70 -3.07
N GLY A 26 17.36 17.26 -2.00
CA GLY A 26 17.38 17.96 -0.71
C GLY A 26 16.32 17.54 0.29
N ASN A 27 15.46 16.61 -0.04
CA ASN A 27 14.48 16.06 0.89
C ASN A 27 14.72 14.57 1.20
N ARG A 28 14.00 14.04 2.18
CA ARG A 28 14.16 12.66 2.66
C ARG A 28 13.80 11.62 1.58
N LEU A 29 12.91 11.95 0.66
CA LEU A 29 12.52 11.05 -0.43
C LEU A 29 13.69 10.82 -1.41
N GLU A 30 14.60 11.79 -1.56
CA GLU A 30 15.81 11.61 -2.36
C GLU A 30 16.79 10.60 -1.75
N VAL A 31 16.84 10.49 -0.42
CA VAL A 31 17.65 9.46 0.25
C VAL A 31 17.11 8.06 -0.08
N ILE A 32 15.78 7.91 -0.05
CA ILE A 32 15.12 6.66 -0.44
C ILE A 32 15.41 6.36 -1.91
N ALA A 33 15.25 7.34 -2.80
CA ALA A 33 15.50 7.16 -4.23
C ALA A 33 16.95 6.71 -4.50
N LYS A 34 17.95 7.30 -3.84
CA LYS A 34 19.36 6.88 -3.96
C LYS A 34 19.59 5.46 -3.47
N ALA A 35 18.96 5.06 -2.37
CA ALA A 35 19.06 3.70 -1.87
C ALA A 35 18.44 2.70 -2.88
N VAL A 36 17.26 3.01 -3.42
CA VAL A 36 16.59 2.20 -4.45
C VAL A 36 17.46 2.07 -5.70
N GLU A 37 18.04 3.18 -6.18
CA GLU A 37 18.94 3.19 -7.34
C GLU A 37 20.12 2.24 -7.14
N GLN A 38 20.76 2.26 -5.97
CA GLN A 38 21.87 1.37 -5.65
C GLN A 38 21.44 -0.10 -5.66
N VAL A 39 20.26 -0.43 -5.12
CA VAL A 39 19.73 -1.79 -5.09
C VAL A 39 19.38 -2.26 -6.50
N VAL A 40 18.66 -1.45 -7.27
CA VAL A 40 18.30 -1.78 -8.67
C VAL A 40 19.54 -1.99 -9.52
N ASN A 41 20.54 -1.12 -9.44
CA ASN A 41 21.79 -1.26 -10.19
C ASN A 41 22.58 -2.52 -9.80
N ARG A 42 22.40 -3.03 -8.59
CA ARG A 42 23.16 -4.19 -8.10
C ARG A 42 22.50 -5.52 -8.39
N ILE A 43 21.19 -5.62 -8.29
CA ILE A 43 20.45 -6.89 -8.36
C ILE A 43 19.13 -6.81 -9.15
N GLY A 44 18.80 -5.67 -9.76
CA GLY A 44 17.53 -5.50 -10.45
C GLY A 44 17.36 -6.33 -11.72
N ASP A 45 18.45 -6.86 -12.26
CA ASP A 45 18.48 -7.84 -13.36
C ASP A 45 18.21 -9.30 -12.91
N GLN A 46 18.28 -9.57 -11.61
CA GLN A 46 18.11 -10.89 -11.01
C GLN A 46 16.78 -11.07 -10.30
N VAL A 47 16.26 -9.99 -9.70
CA VAL A 47 15.02 -10.01 -8.88
C VAL A 47 14.22 -8.74 -9.06
N TRP A 48 12.92 -8.84 -8.84
CA TRP A 48 12.07 -7.67 -8.75
C TRP A 48 12.41 -6.86 -7.51
N VAL A 49 12.73 -5.57 -7.70
CA VAL A 49 12.99 -4.62 -6.62
C VAL A 49 11.74 -3.78 -6.42
N TYR A 50 11.27 -3.71 -5.18
CA TYR A 50 10.16 -2.86 -4.79
C TYR A 50 10.61 -1.79 -3.81
N ALA A 51 10.14 -0.57 -4.04
CA ALA A 51 10.28 0.53 -3.10
C ALA A 51 8.98 0.73 -2.31
N CYS A 52 9.10 0.88 -1.00
CA CYS A 52 7.98 1.07 -0.11
C CYS A 52 7.64 2.55 0.04
N MET A 53 6.36 2.88 -0.06
CA MET A 53 5.86 4.25 0.12
C MET A 53 4.49 4.24 0.79
N GLY A 54 4.12 5.32 1.48
CA GLY A 54 2.78 5.45 2.04
C GLY A 54 1.73 5.50 0.92
N GLY A 55 0.65 4.76 1.08
CA GLY A 55 -0.53 4.92 0.23
C GLY A 55 -1.30 6.21 0.56
N PRO A 56 -2.16 6.70 -0.33
CA PRO A 56 -2.86 7.98 -0.17
C PRO A 56 -3.64 8.11 1.15
N TRP A 57 -4.39 7.07 1.55
CA TRP A 57 -5.15 7.09 2.80
C TRP A 57 -4.22 7.16 4.02
N SER A 58 -3.20 6.31 4.07
CA SER A 58 -2.26 6.31 5.19
C SER A 58 -1.50 7.64 5.29
N GLN A 59 -1.16 8.27 4.18
CA GLN A 59 -0.60 9.63 4.18
C GLN A 59 -1.58 10.67 4.71
N ALA A 60 -2.87 10.58 4.34
CA ALA A 60 -3.90 11.47 4.86
C ALA A 60 -4.05 11.33 6.39
N VAL A 61 -4.02 10.10 6.91
CA VAL A 61 -4.02 9.82 8.35
C VAL A 61 -2.80 10.43 9.05
N GLU A 62 -1.60 10.29 8.47
CA GLU A 62 -0.39 10.88 9.05
C GLU A 62 -0.43 12.42 9.07
N LEU A 63 -1.11 13.04 8.12
CA LEU A 63 -1.25 14.50 8.07
C LEU A 63 -2.35 15.02 9.03
N ARG A 64 -3.51 14.37 9.05
CA ARG A 64 -4.70 14.83 9.76
C ARG A 64 -4.80 14.28 11.19
N GLY A 65 -4.31 13.09 11.42
CA GLY A 65 -4.60 12.24 12.57
C GLY A 65 -5.81 11.34 12.30
N PHE A 66 -5.73 10.08 12.78
CA PHE A 66 -6.76 9.08 12.48
C PHE A 66 -8.14 9.49 13.01
N GLU A 67 -8.23 9.91 14.27
CA GLU A 67 -9.49 10.30 14.92
C GLU A 67 -10.15 11.48 14.21
N ASP A 68 -9.36 12.52 13.90
CA ASP A 68 -9.85 13.71 13.20
C ASP A 68 -10.28 13.38 11.76
N LEU A 69 -9.52 12.53 11.05
CA LEU A 69 -9.89 12.12 9.70
C LEU A 69 -11.19 11.31 9.67
N ILE A 70 -11.38 10.40 10.65
CA ILE A 70 -12.64 9.65 10.79
C ILE A 70 -13.81 10.59 11.13
N ALA A 71 -13.61 11.56 12.01
CA ALA A 71 -14.64 12.56 12.30
C ALA A 71 -15.03 13.36 11.06
N ASP A 72 -14.04 13.78 10.25
CA ASP A 72 -14.29 14.52 9.01
C ASP A 72 -15.15 13.72 8.00
N LEU A 73 -15.10 12.39 7.99
CA LEU A 73 -15.98 11.57 7.13
C LEU A 73 -17.47 11.78 7.41
N TYR A 74 -17.82 12.15 8.64
CA TYR A 74 -19.20 12.37 9.04
C TYR A 74 -19.60 13.85 9.01
N VAL A 75 -18.63 14.76 9.09
CA VAL A 75 -18.88 16.21 9.16
C VAL A 75 -18.74 16.85 7.77
N ASP A 76 -17.70 16.51 7.03
CA ASP A 76 -17.38 17.11 5.73
C ASP A 76 -16.57 16.17 4.85
N LYS A 77 -17.23 15.29 4.13
CA LYS A 77 -16.61 14.37 3.19
C LYS A 77 -15.81 15.07 2.09
N SER A 78 -16.23 16.28 1.70
CA SER A 78 -15.53 17.03 0.62
C SER A 78 -14.13 17.43 1.07
N ARG A 79 -13.96 17.75 2.33
CA ARG A 79 -12.66 18.01 2.96
C ARG A 79 -11.75 16.78 2.89
N VAL A 80 -12.31 15.60 3.21
CA VAL A 80 -11.54 14.33 3.11
C VAL A 80 -11.11 14.07 1.67
N HIS A 81 -12.02 14.22 0.71
CA HIS A 81 -11.69 14.06 -0.71
C HIS A 81 -10.59 15.04 -1.16
N ALA A 82 -10.66 16.30 -0.72
CA ALA A 82 -9.62 17.29 -1.04
C ALA A 82 -8.24 16.89 -0.48
N LEU A 83 -8.18 16.34 0.73
CA LEU A 83 -6.95 15.82 1.33
C LEU A 83 -6.45 14.58 0.58
N MET A 84 -7.36 13.67 0.23
CA MET A 84 -7.03 12.47 -0.55
C MET A 84 -6.49 12.81 -1.94
N ASP A 85 -6.99 13.85 -2.60
CA ASP A 85 -6.44 14.33 -3.88
C ASP A 85 -4.98 14.80 -3.73
N LYS A 86 -4.67 15.56 -2.68
CA LYS A 86 -3.30 16.01 -2.37
C LYS A 86 -2.35 14.83 -2.12
N THR A 87 -2.77 13.89 -1.28
CA THR A 87 -1.94 12.72 -0.96
C THR A 87 -1.77 11.76 -2.14
N ALA A 88 -2.80 11.58 -2.97
CA ALA A 88 -2.69 10.79 -4.19
C ALA A 88 -1.75 11.45 -5.22
N GLU A 89 -1.78 12.78 -5.34
CA GLU A 89 -0.84 13.49 -6.22
C GLU A 89 0.60 13.32 -5.75
N LEU A 90 0.86 13.49 -4.45
CA LEU A 90 2.18 13.22 -3.87
C LEU A 90 2.63 11.77 -4.11
N ALA A 91 1.71 10.81 -3.93
CA ALA A 91 1.99 9.40 -4.17
C ALA A 91 2.35 9.13 -5.64
N VAL A 92 1.66 9.76 -6.60
CA VAL A 92 2.00 9.68 -8.03
C VAL A 92 3.39 10.25 -8.30
N GLN A 93 3.73 11.42 -7.77
CA GLN A 93 5.06 12.03 -7.96
C GLN A 93 6.17 11.15 -7.35
N HIS A 94 5.92 10.56 -6.18
CA HIS A 94 6.87 9.66 -5.53
C HIS A 94 7.04 8.36 -6.33
N ALA A 95 5.94 7.76 -6.79
CA ALA A 95 5.98 6.59 -7.66
C ALA A 95 6.75 6.87 -8.96
N ASP A 96 6.53 8.02 -9.60
CA ASP A 96 7.28 8.45 -10.78
C ASP A 96 8.80 8.45 -10.54
N ARG A 97 9.21 8.99 -9.38
CA ARG A 97 10.65 9.04 -9.04
C ARG A 97 11.26 7.66 -8.86
N LEU A 98 10.53 6.74 -8.23
CA LEU A 98 11.00 5.38 -7.94
C LEU A 98 10.95 4.47 -9.19
N CYS A 99 9.86 4.55 -9.95
CA CYS A 99 9.70 3.74 -11.16
C CYS A 99 10.69 4.11 -12.28
N ARG A 100 11.10 5.37 -12.39
CA ARG A 100 12.19 5.79 -13.30
C ARG A 100 13.53 5.14 -12.98
N LEU A 101 13.71 4.63 -11.77
CA LEU A 101 14.89 3.88 -11.35
C LEU A 101 14.78 2.37 -11.62
N GLY A 102 13.64 1.91 -12.17
CA GLY A 102 13.40 0.50 -12.43
C GLY A 102 12.76 -0.27 -11.27
N ALA A 103 12.33 0.40 -10.20
CA ALA A 103 11.66 -0.25 -9.08
C ALA A 103 10.14 -0.26 -9.25
N GLY A 104 9.48 -1.35 -8.85
CA GLY A 104 8.05 -1.34 -8.55
C GLY A 104 7.76 -0.60 -7.24
N VAL A 105 6.50 -0.32 -6.97
CA VAL A 105 6.09 0.37 -5.74
C VAL A 105 5.14 -0.45 -4.88
N TYR A 106 5.37 -0.45 -3.58
CA TYR A 106 4.46 -0.92 -2.55
C TYR A 106 3.79 0.27 -1.88
N LEU A 107 2.47 0.38 -2.04
CA LEU A 107 1.63 1.35 -1.37
C LEU A 107 1.20 0.76 -0.03
N TYR A 108 1.80 1.21 1.07
CA TYR A 108 1.39 0.80 2.41
C TYR A 108 0.14 1.56 2.84
N GLU A 109 -0.96 0.82 3.05
CA GLU A 109 -2.23 1.32 3.55
C GLU A 109 -2.52 0.78 4.96
N SER A 110 -1.53 0.90 5.84
CA SER A 110 -1.61 0.34 7.20
C SER A 110 -2.79 0.86 8.02
N TRP A 111 -3.24 2.09 7.74
CA TRP A 111 -4.39 2.71 8.40
C TRP A 111 -5.74 2.36 7.75
N ALA A 112 -5.74 1.65 6.61
CA ALA A 112 -6.96 1.23 5.92
C ALA A 112 -7.40 -0.20 6.28
N THR A 113 -6.75 -0.84 7.24
CA THR A 113 -7.04 -2.23 7.64
C THR A 113 -8.34 -2.34 8.44
N MET A 114 -9.00 -3.49 8.34
CA MET A 114 -10.10 -3.81 9.24
C MET A 114 -9.55 -4.24 10.63
N PRO A 115 -10.17 -3.80 11.73
CA PRO A 115 -11.45 -3.09 11.83
C PRO A 115 -11.34 -1.56 11.91
N LEU A 116 -10.20 -0.95 11.55
CA LEU A 116 -10.01 0.51 11.67
C LEU A 116 -11.01 1.29 10.80
N ILE A 117 -11.25 0.82 9.58
CA ILE A 117 -12.28 1.37 8.69
C ILE A 117 -13.14 0.24 8.13
N ASP A 118 -14.38 0.56 7.80
CA ASP A 118 -15.29 -0.40 7.18
C ASP A 118 -15.10 -0.50 5.65
N PRO A 119 -15.65 -1.55 4.99
CA PRO A 119 -15.53 -1.71 3.54
C PRO A 119 -16.10 -0.56 2.71
N LYS A 120 -17.11 0.19 3.20
CA LYS A 120 -17.68 1.33 2.47
C LYS A 120 -16.75 2.53 2.47
N ILE A 121 -16.10 2.80 3.61
CA ILE A 121 -15.05 3.83 3.68
C ILE A 121 -13.89 3.43 2.77
N PHE A 122 -13.50 2.16 2.78
CA PHE A 122 -12.45 1.65 1.88
C PHE A 122 -12.83 1.85 0.41
N GLU A 123 -14.06 1.54 0.02
CA GLU A 123 -14.56 1.72 -1.35
C GLU A 123 -14.54 3.18 -1.78
N GLU A 124 -15.05 4.08 -0.93
CA GLU A 124 -15.19 5.50 -1.26
C GLU A 124 -13.86 6.27 -1.20
N PHE A 125 -13.02 6.01 -0.17
CA PHE A 125 -11.84 6.83 0.13
C PHE A 125 -10.49 6.15 -0.11
N VAL A 126 -10.43 4.84 -0.29
CA VAL A 126 -9.14 4.16 -0.52
C VAL A 126 -9.02 3.71 -1.98
N VAL A 127 -10.05 3.06 -2.51
CA VAL A 127 -10.02 2.48 -3.86
C VAL A 127 -9.70 3.52 -4.95
N PRO A 128 -10.41 4.65 -5.08
CA PRO A 128 -10.20 5.56 -6.22
C PRO A 128 -8.80 6.18 -6.21
N TYR A 129 -8.28 6.52 -5.06
CA TYR A 129 -6.99 7.19 -4.91
C TYR A 129 -5.81 6.23 -5.10
N ASN A 130 -5.89 5.01 -4.59
CA ASN A 130 -4.92 3.98 -4.91
C ASN A 130 -4.96 3.59 -6.39
N ARG A 131 -6.16 3.51 -6.98
CA ARG A 131 -6.32 3.25 -8.43
C ARG A 131 -5.62 4.32 -9.27
N ARG A 132 -5.71 5.59 -8.90
CA ARG A 132 -5.00 6.67 -9.59
C ARG A 132 -3.50 6.41 -9.65
N VAL A 133 -2.88 5.97 -8.55
CA VAL A 133 -1.45 5.66 -8.49
C VAL A 133 -1.12 4.39 -9.30
N THR A 134 -1.86 3.31 -9.08
CA THR A 134 -1.60 2.02 -9.74
C THR A 134 -1.78 2.09 -11.25
N GLN A 135 -2.82 2.77 -11.73
CA GLN A 135 -3.05 2.99 -13.15
C GLN A 135 -1.96 3.86 -13.78
N HIS A 136 -1.53 4.93 -13.08
CA HIS A 136 -0.45 5.78 -13.56
C HIS A 136 0.86 4.99 -13.75
N VAL A 137 1.24 4.18 -12.76
CA VAL A 137 2.44 3.34 -12.84
C VAL A 137 2.33 2.35 -14.00
N ARG A 138 1.22 1.62 -14.11
CA ARG A 138 1.01 0.63 -15.18
C ARG A 138 1.00 1.23 -16.59
N ALA A 139 0.47 2.44 -16.73
CA ALA A 139 0.38 3.09 -18.04
C ALA A 139 1.72 3.66 -18.51
N LYS A 140 2.65 3.95 -17.59
CA LYS A 140 3.82 4.76 -17.89
C LYS A 140 5.14 4.02 -17.77
N TYR A 141 5.20 2.94 -16.98
CA TYR A 141 6.44 2.26 -16.64
C TYR A 141 6.36 0.76 -16.86
N ASP A 142 7.45 0.21 -17.42
CA ASP A 142 7.69 -1.24 -17.46
C ASP A 142 8.53 -1.61 -16.22
N VAL A 143 7.83 -1.81 -15.11
CA VAL A 143 8.41 -2.14 -13.81
C VAL A 143 7.54 -3.22 -13.14
N PRO A 144 8.02 -3.86 -12.05
CA PRO A 144 7.20 -4.79 -11.28
C PRO A 144 5.83 -4.19 -10.92
N PRO A 145 4.73 -4.96 -11.03
CA PRO A 145 3.38 -4.44 -10.90
C PRO A 145 3.15 -3.74 -9.55
N PRO A 146 2.51 -2.56 -9.50
CA PRO A 146 2.28 -1.86 -8.25
C PRO A 146 1.44 -2.71 -7.29
N ALA A 147 1.80 -2.71 -6.02
CA ALA A 147 1.13 -3.48 -4.98
C ALA A 147 0.52 -2.56 -3.92
N ILE A 148 -0.66 -2.93 -3.43
CA ILE A 148 -1.28 -2.32 -2.25
C ILE A 148 -1.13 -3.31 -1.10
N ILE A 149 -0.50 -2.88 -0.01
CA ILE A 149 -0.16 -3.73 1.13
C ILE A 149 -0.79 -3.17 2.39
N MET A 150 -1.46 -4.03 3.13
CA MET A 150 -1.92 -3.76 4.49
C MET A 150 -1.81 -5.03 5.33
N GLY A 151 -1.83 -4.90 6.64
CA GLY A 151 -1.90 -6.03 7.57
C GLY A 151 -3.33 -6.53 7.79
N GLY A 152 -3.45 -7.67 8.46
CA GLY A 152 -4.73 -8.23 8.86
C GLY A 152 -5.47 -9.00 7.78
N ASN A 153 -6.69 -9.43 8.13
CA ASN A 153 -7.51 -10.24 7.24
C ASN A 153 -8.16 -9.39 6.13
N ILE A 154 -7.65 -9.52 4.92
CA ILE A 154 -8.09 -8.77 3.73
C ILE A 154 -9.26 -9.45 2.99
N THR A 155 -9.77 -10.57 3.46
CA THR A 155 -10.78 -11.38 2.75
C THR A 155 -11.99 -10.56 2.30
N LEU A 156 -12.52 -9.71 3.20
CA LEU A 156 -13.67 -8.84 2.88
C LEU A 156 -13.35 -7.67 1.93
N LEU A 157 -12.07 -7.35 1.75
CA LEU A 157 -11.61 -6.24 0.92
C LEU A 157 -11.10 -6.68 -0.46
N MET A 158 -11.12 -7.98 -0.77
CA MET A 158 -10.51 -8.52 -1.99
C MET A 158 -11.00 -7.88 -3.28
N ASP A 159 -12.30 -7.65 -3.43
CA ASP A 159 -12.84 -7.03 -4.63
C ASP A 159 -12.39 -5.58 -4.77
N TYR A 160 -12.22 -4.88 -3.67
CA TYR A 160 -11.72 -3.51 -3.65
C TYR A 160 -10.23 -3.43 -3.99
N PHE A 161 -9.42 -4.39 -3.56
CA PHE A 161 -8.02 -4.50 -3.99
C PHE A 161 -7.91 -4.68 -5.51
N VAL A 162 -8.72 -5.58 -6.08
CA VAL A 162 -8.79 -5.79 -7.52
C VAL A 162 -9.22 -4.51 -8.23
N GLN A 163 -10.25 -3.84 -7.72
CA GLN A 163 -10.73 -2.57 -8.27
C GLN A 163 -9.69 -1.46 -8.18
N ALA A 164 -8.91 -1.40 -7.10
CA ALA A 164 -7.83 -0.44 -6.95
C ALA A 164 -6.61 -0.74 -7.85
N GLY A 165 -6.61 -1.84 -8.59
CA GLY A 165 -5.61 -2.16 -9.59
C GLY A 165 -4.31 -2.70 -9.03
N THR A 166 -4.32 -3.33 -7.85
CA THR A 166 -3.13 -4.00 -7.32
C THR A 166 -2.61 -5.07 -8.28
N GLY A 167 -1.31 -5.20 -8.37
CA GLY A 167 -0.66 -6.26 -9.15
C GLY A 167 -0.03 -7.34 -8.29
N LEU A 168 -0.01 -7.12 -6.97
CA LEU A 168 0.43 -8.09 -5.99
C LEU A 168 -0.43 -7.96 -4.74
N ILE A 169 -0.78 -9.09 -4.16
CA ILE A 169 -1.48 -9.20 -2.88
C ILE A 169 -0.60 -9.98 -1.90
N ALA A 170 -0.29 -9.38 -0.76
CA ALA A 170 0.26 -10.09 0.38
C ALA A 170 -0.89 -10.63 1.21
N CYS A 171 -1.13 -11.94 1.11
CA CYS A 171 -2.18 -12.63 1.85
C CYS A 171 -1.67 -12.90 3.27
N ASP A 172 -2.25 -12.21 4.26
CA ASP A 172 -1.95 -12.43 5.68
C ASP A 172 -2.21 -13.88 6.07
N TYR A 173 -1.48 -14.39 7.06
CA TYR A 173 -1.62 -15.78 7.51
C TYR A 173 -3.00 -16.12 8.08
N ASN A 174 -3.79 -15.11 8.49
CA ASN A 174 -5.18 -15.25 8.94
C ASN A 174 -6.20 -15.08 7.80
N ALA A 175 -5.79 -14.70 6.60
CA ALA A 175 -6.70 -14.55 5.47
C ALA A 175 -6.99 -15.91 4.83
N ASP A 176 -8.17 -16.04 4.23
CA ASP A 176 -8.53 -17.21 3.43
C ASP A 176 -7.76 -17.21 2.11
N PHE A 177 -6.63 -17.94 2.06
CA PHE A 177 -5.76 -18.00 0.89
C PHE A 177 -6.48 -18.56 -0.36
N ASP A 178 -7.35 -19.55 -0.19
CA ASP A 178 -8.07 -20.17 -1.32
C ASP A 178 -9.12 -19.19 -1.87
N PHE A 179 -9.79 -18.43 -1.01
CA PHE A 179 -10.67 -17.36 -1.43
C PHE A 179 -9.90 -16.27 -2.19
N VAL A 180 -8.77 -15.79 -1.65
CA VAL A 180 -7.92 -14.80 -2.31
C VAL A 180 -7.51 -15.28 -3.70
N ARG A 181 -7.09 -16.53 -3.84
CA ARG A 181 -6.77 -17.15 -5.14
C ARG A 181 -7.96 -17.18 -6.09
N SER A 182 -9.13 -17.55 -5.60
CA SER A 182 -10.33 -17.59 -6.44
C SER A 182 -10.69 -16.22 -7.02
N ARG A 183 -10.49 -15.16 -6.24
CA ARG A 183 -10.77 -13.76 -6.65
C ARG A 183 -9.72 -13.19 -7.60
N THR A 184 -8.52 -13.76 -7.62
CA THR A 184 -7.41 -13.35 -8.49
C THR A 184 -7.23 -14.23 -9.72
N ALA A 185 -7.95 -15.34 -9.82
CA ALA A 185 -7.85 -16.28 -10.94
C ALA A 185 -8.12 -15.59 -12.29
N GLY A 186 -7.26 -15.88 -13.28
CA GLY A 186 -7.33 -15.29 -14.62
C GLY A 186 -6.94 -13.80 -14.69
N ARG A 187 -6.40 -13.23 -13.60
CA ARG A 187 -5.92 -11.85 -13.56
C ARG A 187 -4.39 -11.82 -13.43
N SER A 188 -3.77 -10.76 -13.95
CA SER A 188 -2.32 -10.53 -13.76
C SER A 188 -2.04 -9.98 -12.37
N ILE A 189 -2.29 -10.80 -11.34
CA ILE A 189 -2.09 -10.48 -9.92
C ILE A 189 -1.29 -11.60 -9.27
N VAL A 190 -0.14 -11.26 -8.70
CA VAL A 190 0.67 -12.19 -7.91
C VAL A 190 0.09 -12.29 -6.50
N VAL A 191 -0.10 -13.51 -6.00
CA VAL A 191 -0.51 -13.75 -4.60
C VAL A 191 0.67 -14.29 -3.82
N ARG A 192 1.09 -13.54 -2.80
CA ARG A 192 2.15 -13.92 -1.86
C ARG A 192 1.51 -14.39 -0.55
N GLY A 193 1.68 -15.65 -0.19
CA GLY A 193 1.29 -16.17 1.12
C GLY A 193 2.24 -15.69 2.22
N CYS A 194 1.73 -15.56 3.44
CA CYS A 194 2.49 -15.22 4.62
C CYS A 194 2.35 -16.32 5.69
N VAL A 195 3.34 -16.45 6.55
CA VAL A 195 3.29 -17.31 7.75
C VAL A 195 3.20 -16.46 9.01
N ASP A 196 2.72 -17.03 10.10
CA ASP A 196 2.60 -16.32 11.38
C ASP A 196 3.98 -15.87 11.90
N PRO A 197 4.25 -14.57 12.02
CA PRO A 197 5.52 -14.07 12.53
C PRO A 197 5.78 -14.49 13.97
N LYS A 198 4.75 -14.72 14.78
CA LYS A 198 4.88 -15.22 16.15
C LYS A 198 5.40 -16.65 16.21
N ALA A 199 5.13 -17.46 15.17
CA ALA A 199 5.72 -18.80 15.08
C ALA A 199 7.24 -18.74 14.85
N ILE A 200 7.70 -17.74 14.06
CA ILE A 200 9.14 -17.47 13.87
C ILE A 200 9.77 -17.03 15.20
N GLU A 201 9.18 -16.07 15.88
CA GLU A 201 9.66 -15.54 17.17
C GLU A 201 9.80 -16.65 18.24
N ARG A 202 8.85 -17.59 18.26
CA ARG A 202 8.84 -18.71 19.20
C ARG A 202 9.73 -19.88 18.80
N GLY A 203 10.37 -19.84 17.63
CA GLY A 203 11.16 -20.94 17.08
C GLY A 203 10.33 -22.20 16.78
N ALA A 204 9.06 -22.03 16.43
CA ALA A 204 8.14 -23.14 16.13
C ALA A 204 8.38 -23.71 14.71
N TRP A 205 9.58 -24.24 14.46
CA TRP A 205 10.06 -24.61 13.13
C TRP A 205 9.22 -25.67 12.43
N GLU A 206 8.79 -26.71 13.13
CA GLU A 206 7.91 -27.75 12.58
C GLU A 206 6.56 -27.19 12.12
N SER A 207 5.99 -26.27 12.90
CA SER A 207 4.75 -25.59 12.55
C SER A 207 4.92 -24.69 11.31
N LEU A 208 6.06 -23.98 11.22
CA LEU A 208 6.39 -23.15 10.07
C LEU A 208 6.59 -23.98 8.80
N GLU A 209 7.34 -25.09 8.89
CA GLU A 209 7.57 -25.99 7.76
C GLU A 209 6.24 -26.55 7.24
N SER A 210 5.36 -27.00 8.16
CA SER A 210 4.01 -27.45 7.81
C SER A 210 3.19 -26.35 7.13
N ALA A 211 3.21 -25.11 7.66
CA ALA A 211 2.47 -23.99 7.08
C ALA A 211 3.00 -23.64 5.68
N ILE A 212 4.32 -23.58 5.50
CA ILE A 212 4.97 -23.32 4.21
C ILE A 212 4.62 -24.43 3.21
N GLY A 213 4.69 -25.69 3.62
CA GLY A 213 4.33 -26.84 2.78
C GLY A 213 2.88 -26.78 2.29
N LYS A 214 1.94 -26.40 3.17
CA LYS A 214 0.53 -26.20 2.80
C LYS A 214 0.34 -25.06 1.80
N LEU A 215 1.00 -23.91 2.02
CA LEU A 215 0.94 -22.78 1.10
C LEU A 215 1.55 -23.14 -0.27
N ALA A 216 2.70 -23.81 -0.26
CA ALA A 216 3.35 -24.26 -1.51
C ALA A 216 2.49 -25.24 -2.30
N ALA A 217 1.81 -26.18 -1.60
CA ALA A 217 0.89 -27.11 -2.25
C ALA A 217 -0.30 -26.39 -2.89
N LYS A 218 -0.86 -25.38 -2.20
CA LYS A 218 -1.94 -24.54 -2.71
C LYS A 218 -1.51 -23.62 -3.87
N SER A 219 -0.23 -23.31 -3.99
CA SER A 219 0.32 -22.44 -5.04
C SER A 219 0.69 -23.19 -6.33
N LYS A 220 0.66 -24.53 -6.35
CA LYS A 220 0.93 -25.33 -7.55
C LYS A 220 -0.14 -25.10 -8.61
N GLY A 221 0.29 -24.81 -9.84
CA GLY A 221 -0.61 -24.59 -10.98
C GLY A 221 -1.03 -23.13 -11.22
N MET A 222 -0.27 -22.20 -10.67
CA MET A 222 -0.34 -20.78 -11.06
C MET A 222 0.64 -20.44 -12.15
#